data_b42737fd0c8f77623b6ad14bf2f7df04
#
_entry.id   b42737fd0c8f77623b6ad14bf2f7df04
#
_cell.length_a   1.000
_cell.length_b   1.000
_cell.length_c   1.000
_cell.angle_alpha   90.00
_cell.angle_beta   90.00
_cell.angle_gamma   90.00
#
_symmetry.space_group_name_H-M   'P 1'
#
loop_
_entity.id
_entity.type
_entity.pdbx_description
1 polymer ?
#
loop_
_entity_poly.entity_id
_entity_poly.type
_entity_poly.pdbx_seq_one_letter_code
_entity_poly.pdbx_strand_id
1 'polypeptide(L)'
;GIRHADTPYVILLNNDTTVDSRYVEEMIRAIEVSDRIFSVSSKMIQMYHPDLIDSAGDLYTLMGWGVCRGAGRPVSNYTEDDTVFTACAGAAIYRRSVFDEIGFFDESHFAYLEDIDVGYRAMIYGYKNRFCASALVYHVGSGTSGSKYNTFKVKLSARNSVWLNYKNMPLLQLILNFIPLLLGYLVKYLFFCKIGFGTDYKNGIKEGIHGLSKCRKVPFRMEHLGSYIRIEFALIRHTFGYAADWLKRKLLHK
;
A
#
# COMPACT_ATOMS: atom_id res chain seq x y z
N GLY A 1 7.15 -17.74 -5.88
CA GLY A 1 6.51 -17.61 -7.20
C GLY A 1 7.26 -16.64 -8.12
N ILE A 2 7.35 -15.34 -7.79
CA ILE A 2 7.93 -14.30 -8.68
C ILE A 2 9.36 -14.63 -9.14
N ARG A 3 10.21 -15.20 -8.27
CA ARG A 3 11.61 -15.57 -8.62
C ARG A 3 11.70 -16.65 -9.70
N HIS A 4 10.67 -17.48 -9.82
CA HIS A 4 10.62 -18.61 -10.75
C HIS A 4 9.85 -18.27 -12.03
N ALA A 5 9.29 -17.07 -12.13
CA ALA A 5 8.63 -16.61 -13.34
C ALA A 5 9.68 -16.16 -14.35
N ASP A 6 9.57 -16.66 -15.59
CA ASP A 6 10.38 -16.31 -16.76
C ASP A 6 9.65 -15.35 -17.72
N THR A 7 8.43 -14.95 -17.37
CA THR A 7 7.60 -14.01 -18.10
C THR A 7 7.96 -12.56 -17.79
N PRO A 8 7.72 -11.60 -18.72
CA PRO A 8 8.01 -10.18 -18.48
C PRO A 8 7.17 -9.56 -17.36
N TYR A 9 5.99 -10.13 -17.12
CA TYR A 9 5.03 -9.65 -16.11
C TYR A 9 4.57 -10.80 -15.21
N VAL A 10 4.24 -10.45 -13.96
CA VAL A 10 3.67 -11.37 -12.97
C VAL A 10 2.41 -10.76 -12.40
N ILE A 11 1.30 -11.50 -12.39
CA ILE A 11 0.06 -11.12 -11.73
C ILE A 11 0.00 -11.82 -10.37
N LEU A 12 -0.23 -11.04 -9.32
CA LEU A 12 -0.62 -11.56 -8.01
C LEU A 12 -2.13 -11.37 -7.88
N LEU A 13 -2.80 -12.44 -7.49
CA LEU A 13 -4.26 -12.46 -7.39
C LEU A 13 -4.66 -13.31 -6.18
N ASN A 14 -5.47 -12.74 -5.29
CA ASN A 14 -6.02 -13.47 -4.16
C ASN A 14 -6.98 -14.58 -4.61
N ASN A 15 -7.00 -15.68 -3.88
CA ASN A 15 -7.83 -16.84 -4.19
C ASN A 15 -9.32 -16.65 -3.87
N ASP A 16 -9.71 -15.55 -3.22
CA ASP A 16 -11.08 -15.15 -2.91
C ASP A 16 -11.57 -14.02 -3.84
N THR A 17 -11.17 -14.10 -5.12
CA THR A 17 -11.53 -13.14 -6.17
C THR A 17 -12.12 -13.81 -7.39
N THR A 18 -12.92 -13.05 -8.15
CA THR A 18 -13.27 -13.34 -9.55
C THR A 18 -12.92 -12.15 -10.42
N VAL A 19 -12.49 -12.40 -11.65
CA VAL A 19 -12.02 -11.37 -12.57
C VAL A 19 -12.93 -11.24 -13.78
N ASP A 20 -13.00 -10.05 -14.36
CA ASP A 20 -13.64 -9.83 -15.67
C ASP A 20 -12.88 -10.58 -16.78
N SER A 21 -13.56 -10.92 -17.85
CA SER A 21 -12.99 -11.66 -18.98
C SER A 21 -11.83 -10.96 -19.66
N ARG A 22 -11.79 -9.61 -19.62
CA ARG A 22 -10.71 -8.78 -20.18
C ARG A 22 -9.64 -8.36 -19.15
N TYR A 23 -9.71 -8.88 -17.94
CA TYR A 23 -8.85 -8.47 -16.83
C TYR A 23 -7.36 -8.49 -17.19
N VAL A 24 -6.86 -9.60 -17.73
CA VAL A 24 -5.43 -9.76 -18.07
C VAL A 24 -5.02 -8.81 -19.19
N GLU A 25 -5.85 -8.66 -20.23
CA GLU A 25 -5.62 -7.74 -21.33
C GLU A 25 -5.51 -6.29 -20.85
N GLU A 26 -6.43 -5.83 -20.01
CA GLU A 26 -6.45 -4.48 -19.46
C GLU A 26 -5.24 -4.22 -18.53
N MET A 27 -4.81 -5.20 -17.74
CA MET A 27 -3.63 -5.10 -16.89
C MET A 27 -2.34 -4.99 -17.70
N ILE A 28 -2.21 -5.79 -18.79
CA ILE A 28 -1.07 -5.72 -19.70
C ILE A 28 -1.07 -4.36 -20.41
N ARG A 29 -2.20 -3.93 -20.98
CA ARG A 29 -2.34 -2.61 -21.59
C ARG A 29 -1.87 -1.49 -20.65
N ALA A 30 -2.28 -1.54 -19.40
CA ALA A 30 -1.96 -0.50 -18.43
C ALA A 30 -0.49 -0.47 -17.99
N ILE A 31 0.19 -1.63 -17.92
CA ILE A 31 1.60 -1.68 -17.53
C ILE A 31 2.54 -1.34 -18.71
N GLU A 32 2.09 -1.55 -19.94
CA GLU A 32 2.85 -1.28 -21.16
C GLU A 32 2.80 0.20 -21.61
N VAL A 33 1.99 1.04 -20.96
CA VAL A 33 1.95 2.49 -21.23
C VAL A 33 3.35 3.13 -21.10
N SER A 34 4.21 2.58 -20.23
CA SER A 34 5.59 3.04 -20.06
C SER A 34 6.46 1.99 -19.37
N ASP A 35 7.73 1.89 -19.79
CA ASP A 35 8.72 1.04 -19.11
C ASP A 35 9.05 1.48 -17.68
N ARG A 36 8.65 2.70 -17.31
CA ARG A 36 8.77 3.20 -15.94
C ARG A 36 7.61 2.81 -15.04
N ILE A 37 6.64 2.03 -15.51
CA ILE A 37 5.58 1.49 -14.66
C ILE A 37 6.07 0.15 -14.08
N PHE A 38 6.17 0.10 -12.76
CA PHE A 38 6.52 -1.10 -12.02
C PHE A 38 5.30 -1.98 -11.76
N SER A 39 4.23 -1.37 -11.26
CA SER A 39 3.02 -2.12 -10.89
C SER A 39 1.75 -1.40 -11.31
N VAL A 40 0.69 -2.18 -11.54
CA VAL A 40 -0.66 -1.68 -11.77
C VAL A 40 -1.62 -2.40 -10.84
N SER A 41 -2.38 -1.63 -10.07
CA SER A 41 -3.51 -2.11 -9.26
C SER A 41 -4.75 -2.21 -10.11
N SER A 42 -5.49 -3.29 -9.98
CA SER A 42 -6.81 -3.42 -10.56
C SER A 42 -7.87 -2.60 -9.81
N LYS A 43 -9.03 -2.42 -10.41
CA LYS A 43 -10.25 -1.92 -9.77
C LYS A 43 -10.90 -3.08 -9.03
N MET A 44 -10.60 -3.19 -7.74
CA MET A 44 -11.21 -4.19 -6.88
C MET A 44 -12.56 -3.69 -6.38
N ILE A 45 -13.60 -4.46 -6.61
CA ILE A 45 -15.02 -4.19 -6.26
C ILE A 45 -15.42 -5.18 -5.18
N GLN A 46 -16.21 -4.75 -4.20
CA GLN A 46 -16.73 -5.64 -3.17
C GLN A 46 -17.71 -6.65 -3.81
N MET A 47 -17.44 -7.94 -3.67
CA MET A 47 -18.24 -8.99 -4.32
C MET A 47 -19.72 -8.96 -3.91
N TYR A 48 -20.01 -8.65 -2.65
CA TYR A 48 -21.37 -8.61 -2.10
C TYR A 48 -21.99 -7.21 -2.13
N HIS A 49 -21.24 -6.19 -2.52
CA HIS A 49 -21.69 -4.81 -2.70
C HIS A 49 -21.05 -4.23 -3.97
N PRO A 50 -21.52 -4.63 -5.17
CA PRO A 50 -20.86 -4.33 -6.44
C PRO A 50 -20.93 -2.87 -6.86
N ASP A 51 -21.63 -2.03 -6.12
CA ASP A 51 -21.65 -0.58 -6.21
C ASP A 51 -20.50 0.10 -5.45
N LEU A 52 -19.74 -0.66 -4.62
CA LEU A 52 -18.68 -0.15 -3.77
C LEU A 52 -17.30 -0.70 -4.13
N ILE A 53 -16.31 0.18 -4.09
CA ILE A 53 -14.89 -0.17 -4.22
C ILE A 53 -14.44 -0.95 -2.98
N ASP A 54 -13.66 -2.01 -3.19
CA ASP A 54 -12.85 -2.64 -2.17
C ASP A 54 -11.45 -2.01 -2.13
N SER A 55 -10.77 -1.94 -3.27
CA SER A 55 -9.50 -1.22 -3.42
C SER A 55 -9.34 -0.62 -4.83
N ALA A 56 -8.82 0.59 -4.90
CA ALA A 56 -8.35 1.25 -6.12
C ALA A 56 -6.86 1.62 -6.01
N GLY A 57 -6.05 0.69 -5.45
CA GLY A 57 -4.66 0.91 -5.07
C GLY A 57 -4.53 1.48 -3.65
N ASP A 58 -3.29 1.68 -3.22
CA ASP A 58 -3.02 2.17 -1.87
C ASP A 58 -2.27 3.50 -1.91
N LEU A 59 -2.50 4.30 -0.87
CA LEU A 59 -1.82 5.56 -0.60
C LEU A 59 -0.98 5.39 0.67
N TYR A 60 0.09 6.17 0.78
CA TYR A 60 0.88 6.25 2.00
C TYR A 60 0.98 7.71 2.45
N THR A 61 0.94 7.97 3.76
CA THR A 61 0.85 9.31 4.34
C THR A 61 2.07 9.66 5.17
N LEU A 62 2.29 10.96 5.45
CA LEU A 62 3.30 11.43 6.40
C LEU A 62 3.14 10.83 7.81
N MET A 63 1.90 10.45 8.16
CA MET A 63 1.57 9.82 9.44
C MET A 63 2.01 8.35 9.52
N GLY A 64 2.67 7.81 8.47
CA GLY A 64 3.03 6.41 8.38
C GLY A 64 1.83 5.46 8.21
N TRP A 65 0.75 5.94 7.59
CA TRP A 65 -0.47 5.17 7.37
C TRP A 65 -0.58 4.71 5.93
N GLY A 66 -0.67 3.40 5.71
CA GLY A 66 -1.22 2.83 4.49
C GLY A 66 -2.73 3.04 4.48
N VAL A 67 -3.24 3.58 3.39
CA VAL A 67 -4.66 3.89 3.19
C VAL A 67 -5.12 3.23 1.90
N CYS A 68 -6.05 2.30 2.01
CA CYS A 68 -6.71 1.70 0.86
C CYS A 68 -7.57 2.76 0.16
N ARG A 69 -7.16 3.14 -1.05
CA ARG A 69 -7.84 4.17 -1.84
C ARG A 69 -9.20 3.65 -2.30
N GLY A 70 -10.23 4.40 -2.01
CA GLY A 70 -11.58 4.13 -2.49
C GLY A 70 -12.39 3.14 -1.65
N ALA A 71 -11.83 2.50 -0.64
CA ALA A 71 -12.56 1.52 0.16
C ALA A 71 -13.92 2.03 0.66
N GLY A 72 -15.01 1.34 0.28
CA GLY A 72 -16.38 1.69 0.60
C GLY A 72 -16.92 2.94 -0.13
N ARG A 73 -16.28 3.37 -1.22
CA ARG A 73 -16.73 4.47 -2.08
C ARG A 73 -17.46 3.93 -3.31
N PRO A 74 -18.38 4.74 -3.91
CA PRO A 74 -19.04 4.34 -5.14
C PRO A 74 -18.06 4.02 -6.27
N VAL A 75 -18.28 2.94 -6.97
CA VAL A 75 -17.50 2.48 -8.14
C VAL A 75 -17.44 3.56 -9.23
N SER A 76 -18.50 4.37 -9.36
CA SER A 76 -18.62 5.47 -10.32
C SER A 76 -17.59 6.60 -10.14
N ASN A 77 -16.95 6.69 -8.97
CA ASN A 77 -15.92 7.69 -8.71
C ASN A 77 -14.52 7.26 -9.21
N TYR A 78 -14.38 6.04 -9.74
CA TYR A 78 -13.10 5.44 -10.14
C TYR A 78 -13.17 4.93 -11.58
N THR A 79 -13.43 5.85 -12.51
CA THR A 79 -13.64 5.55 -13.94
C THR A 79 -12.42 5.79 -14.82
N GLU A 80 -11.38 6.43 -14.28
CA GLU A 80 -10.17 6.79 -15.01
C GLU A 80 -8.93 6.18 -14.35
N ASP A 81 -7.95 5.84 -15.19
CA ASP A 81 -6.64 5.39 -14.76
C ASP A 81 -5.92 6.53 -13.99
N ASP A 82 -5.16 6.15 -12.95
CA ASP A 82 -4.53 7.13 -12.08
C ASP A 82 -3.17 6.63 -11.56
N THR A 83 -2.38 7.51 -10.97
CA THR A 83 -1.16 7.17 -10.24
C THR A 83 -1.49 6.94 -8.78
N VAL A 84 -1.00 5.83 -8.24
CA VAL A 84 -1.15 5.47 -6.82
C VAL A 84 0.22 5.35 -6.15
N PHE A 85 0.26 5.31 -4.82
CA PHE A 85 1.53 5.10 -4.11
C PHE A 85 2.03 3.68 -4.31
N THR A 86 1.13 2.70 -4.22
CA THR A 86 1.42 1.30 -4.55
C THR A 86 0.18 0.59 -5.08
N ALA A 87 0.41 -0.49 -5.83
CA ALA A 87 -0.66 -1.41 -6.19
C ALA A 87 -0.96 -2.35 -5.02
N CYS A 88 -2.25 -2.57 -4.75
CA CYS A 88 -2.70 -3.58 -3.78
C CYS A 88 -2.38 -4.98 -4.31
N ALA A 89 -1.51 -5.72 -3.62
CA ALA A 89 -1.03 -7.03 -4.05
C ALA A 89 -2.13 -8.11 -4.12
N GLY A 90 -3.31 -7.83 -3.59
CA GLY A 90 -4.47 -8.71 -3.70
C GLY A 90 -4.98 -8.90 -5.14
N ALA A 91 -4.72 -7.94 -6.05
CA ALA A 91 -4.99 -8.04 -7.49
C ALA A 91 -4.15 -7.01 -8.25
N ALA A 92 -2.91 -7.36 -8.59
CA ALA A 92 -1.96 -6.46 -9.23
C ALA A 92 -1.05 -7.17 -10.22
N ILE A 93 -0.64 -6.45 -11.28
CA ILE A 93 0.41 -6.87 -12.20
C ILE A 93 1.70 -6.12 -11.88
N TYR A 94 2.83 -6.79 -12.05
CA TYR A 94 4.17 -6.28 -11.80
C TYR A 94 5.10 -6.56 -12.96
N ARG A 95 5.97 -5.60 -13.31
CA ARG A 95 7.08 -5.80 -14.23
C ARG A 95 8.17 -6.62 -13.54
N ARG A 96 8.36 -7.86 -13.99
CA ARG A 96 9.23 -8.85 -13.32
C ARG A 96 10.68 -8.38 -13.20
N SER A 97 11.24 -7.77 -14.24
CA SER A 97 12.64 -7.33 -14.26
C SER A 97 12.96 -6.27 -13.19
N VAL A 98 12.00 -5.46 -12.79
CA VAL A 98 12.21 -4.40 -11.79
C VAL A 98 12.50 -4.99 -10.41
N PHE A 99 11.98 -6.18 -10.09
CA PHE A 99 12.31 -6.86 -8.83
C PHE A 99 13.81 -7.18 -8.69
N ASP A 100 14.52 -7.37 -9.80
CA ASP A 100 15.98 -7.65 -9.76
C ASP A 100 16.78 -6.40 -9.34
N GLU A 101 16.22 -5.20 -9.59
CA GLU A 101 16.82 -3.93 -9.17
C GLU A 101 16.46 -3.54 -7.74
N ILE A 102 15.15 -3.60 -7.41
CA ILE A 102 14.62 -3.08 -6.14
C ILE A 102 14.55 -4.15 -5.04
N GLY A 103 14.76 -5.42 -5.37
CA GLY A 103 14.53 -6.57 -4.50
C GLY A 103 13.07 -7.02 -4.48
N PHE A 104 12.86 -8.28 -4.08
CA PHE A 104 11.54 -8.91 -3.99
C PHE A 104 10.75 -8.46 -2.77
N PHE A 105 9.53 -8.99 -2.61
CA PHE A 105 8.76 -8.82 -1.36
C PHE A 105 9.60 -9.29 -0.17
N ASP A 106 9.59 -8.50 0.88
CA ASP A 106 10.35 -8.80 2.10
C ASP A 106 9.60 -9.84 2.93
N GLU A 107 10.09 -11.05 2.94
CA GLU A 107 9.47 -12.19 3.64
C GLU A 107 9.32 -11.95 5.15
N SER A 108 10.14 -11.06 5.73
CA SER A 108 10.04 -10.70 7.16
C SER A 108 8.75 -9.96 7.49
N HIS A 109 8.12 -9.28 6.53
CA HIS A 109 6.80 -8.68 6.73
C HIS A 109 5.73 -9.72 6.97
N PHE A 110 5.84 -10.89 6.37
CA PHE A 110 4.87 -11.98 6.33
C PHE A 110 3.55 -11.57 5.66
N ALA A 111 2.84 -10.57 6.18
CA ALA A 111 1.63 -9.98 5.62
C ALA A 111 1.44 -8.56 6.15
N TYR A 112 0.70 -7.73 5.41
CA TYR A 112 0.39 -6.31 5.61
C TYR A 112 1.58 -5.37 5.43
N LEU A 113 1.40 -4.38 4.59
CA LEU A 113 2.34 -3.35 4.18
C LEU A 113 3.54 -3.83 3.35
N GLU A 114 3.62 -5.12 2.97
CA GLU A 114 4.64 -5.67 2.08
C GLU A 114 4.49 -5.11 0.66
N ASP A 115 3.28 -4.84 0.22
CA ASP A 115 2.96 -4.18 -1.04
C ASP A 115 3.34 -2.71 -1.03
N ILE A 116 3.09 -2.02 0.08
CA ILE A 116 3.53 -0.62 0.24
C ILE A 116 5.06 -0.56 0.28
N ASP A 117 5.74 -1.50 0.93
CA ASP A 117 7.20 -1.56 0.96
C ASP A 117 7.79 -1.72 -0.45
N VAL A 118 7.29 -2.66 -1.24
CA VAL A 118 7.82 -2.88 -2.59
C VAL A 118 7.51 -1.73 -3.53
N GLY A 119 6.30 -1.14 -3.44
CA GLY A 119 5.93 0.04 -4.23
C GLY A 119 6.74 1.28 -3.86
N TYR A 120 7.05 1.46 -2.56
CA TYR A 120 7.92 2.55 -2.09
C TYR A 120 9.33 2.41 -2.67
N ARG A 121 9.91 1.20 -2.61
CA ARG A 121 11.24 0.91 -3.20
C ARG A 121 11.24 1.21 -4.70
N ALA A 122 10.20 0.79 -5.44
CA ALA A 122 10.08 1.11 -6.85
C ALA A 122 10.09 2.62 -7.10
N MET A 123 9.37 3.40 -6.29
CA MET A 123 9.37 4.86 -6.40
C MET A 123 10.75 5.46 -6.11
N ILE A 124 11.52 4.94 -5.16
CA ILE A 124 12.91 5.37 -4.88
C ILE A 124 13.77 5.21 -6.15
N TYR A 125 13.61 4.10 -6.88
CA TYR A 125 14.34 3.82 -8.13
C TYR A 125 13.74 4.54 -9.36
N GLY A 126 12.73 5.40 -9.17
CA GLY A 126 12.16 6.24 -10.22
C GLY A 126 11.05 5.58 -11.03
N TYR A 127 10.59 4.42 -10.62
CA TYR A 127 9.40 3.75 -11.18
C TYR A 127 8.11 4.36 -10.65
N LYS A 128 6.99 4.01 -11.29
CA LYS A 128 5.65 4.48 -10.94
C LYS A 128 4.74 3.28 -10.68
N ASN A 129 3.75 3.47 -9.81
CA ASN A 129 2.66 2.55 -9.58
C ASN A 129 1.37 3.18 -10.08
N ARG A 130 0.52 2.40 -10.75
CA ARG A 130 -0.73 2.88 -11.36
C ARG A 130 -1.93 2.11 -10.86
N PHE A 131 -3.10 2.69 -11.09
CA PHE A 131 -4.41 2.09 -10.99
C PHE A 131 -5.00 2.01 -12.39
N CYS A 132 -5.60 0.86 -12.73
CA CYS A 132 -6.31 0.65 -13.99
C CYS A 132 -7.81 0.54 -13.71
N ALA A 133 -8.58 1.49 -14.24
CA ALA A 133 -10.02 1.58 -14.00
C ALA A 133 -10.84 0.52 -14.73
N SER A 134 -10.32 -0.03 -15.84
CA SER A 134 -10.98 -1.05 -16.67
C SER A 134 -10.64 -2.49 -16.27
N ALA A 135 -9.61 -2.72 -15.46
CA ALA A 135 -9.25 -4.05 -14.97
C ALA A 135 -10.08 -4.41 -13.73
N LEU A 136 -11.24 -5.06 -13.93
CA LEU A 136 -12.22 -5.31 -12.88
C LEU A 136 -11.95 -6.64 -12.17
N VAL A 137 -11.99 -6.59 -10.83
CA VAL A 137 -11.88 -7.73 -9.94
C VAL A 137 -12.95 -7.62 -8.86
N TYR A 138 -13.69 -8.70 -8.63
CA TYR A 138 -14.65 -8.81 -7.52
C TYR A 138 -14.01 -9.60 -6.40
N HIS A 139 -13.94 -9.02 -5.21
CA HIS A 139 -13.24 -9.57 -4.04
C HIS A 139 -14.20 -9.78 -2.87
N VAL A 140 -14.12 -10.94 -2.22
CA VAL A 140 -14.96 -11.28 -1.06
C VAL A 140 -14.69 -10.32 0.10
N GLY A 141 -13.44 -9.86 0.24
CA GLY A 141 -13.02 -8.95 1.29
C GLY A 141 -13.06 -9.58 2.68
N SER A 142 -11.96 -9.51 3.41
CA SER A 142 -11.84 -10.06 4.79
C SER A 142 -12.33 -11.51 4.98
N GLY A 143 -12.63 -12.24 3.90
CA GLY A 143 -13.13 -13.62 3.94
C GLY A 143 -12.18 -14.56 4.66
N THR A 144 -10.89 -14.46 4.38
CA THR A 144 -9.85 -15.29 4.98
C THR A 144 -9.51 -14.90 6.43
N SER A 145 -9.76 -13.66 6.84
CA SER A 145 -9.29 -13.11 8.12
C SER A 145 -10.41 -12.80 9.12
N GLY A 146 -11.66 -13.05 8.75
CA GLY A 146 -12.86 -13.09 9.62
C GLY A 146 -13.33 -11.75 10.18
N SER A 147 -12.47 -10.77 10.36
CA SER A 147 -12.84 -9.45 10.91
C SER A 147 -11.93 -8.34 10.38
N LYS A 148 -12.45 -7.10 10.37
CA LYS A 148 -11.69 -5.92 10.01
C LYS A 148 -10.45 -5.73 10.89
N TYR A 149 -10.57 -5.97 12.20
CA TYR A 149 -9.49 -5.89 13.18
C TYR A 149 -9.46 -7.17 14.03
N ASN A 150 -8.26 -7.69 14.26
CA ASN A 150 -7.96 -8.75 15.22
C ASN A 150 -6.52 -8.58 15.72
N THR A 151 -6.15 -9.27 16.80
CA THR A 151 -4.81 -9.25 17.40
C THR A 151 -3.70 -9.43 16.39
N PHE A 152 -3.82 -10.42 15.50
CA PHE A 152 -2.81 -10.73 14.49
C PHE A 152 -2.61 -9.54 13.52
N LYS A 153 -3.68 -9.03 12.92
CA LYS A 153 -3.63 -7.91 11.97
C LYS A 153 -3.05 -6.65 12.61
N VAL A 154 -3.54 -6.29 13.80
CA VAL A 154 -3.14 -5.07 14.51
C VAL A 154 -1.68 -5.12 14.89
N LYS A 155 -1.23 -6.22 15.49
CA LYS A 155 0.15 -6.39 15.94
C LYS A 155 1.12 -6.39 14.75
N LEU A 156 0.81 -7.16 13.71
CA LEU A 156 1.66 -7.30 12.54
C LEU A 156 1.76 -6.00 11.73
N SER A 157 0.64 -5.32 11.48
CA SER A 157 0.63 -4.02 10.80
C SER A 157 1.39 -2.95 11.58
N ALA A 158 1.28 -2.94 12.92
CA ALA A 158 2.02 -2.02 13.76
C ALA A 158 3.53 -2.27 13.67
N ARG A 159 3.98 -3.52 13.75
CA ARG A 159 5.39 -3.93 13.57
C ARG A 159 5.91 -3.51 12.19
N ASN A 160 5.19 -3.90 11.15
CA ASN A 160 5.60 -3.67 9.77
C ASN A 160 5.64 -2.17 9.41
N SER A 161 4.78 -1.33 10.02
CA SER A 161 4.84 0.11 9.80
C SER A 161 6.14 0.75 10.30
N VAL A 162 6.70 0.23 11.41
CA VAL A 162 8.03 0.67 11.91
C VAL A 162 9.11 0.26 10.92
N TRP A 163 9.09 -0.98 10.46
CA TRP A 163 10.08 -1.49 9.51
C TRP A 163 10.00 -0.78 8.15
N LEU A 164 8.80 -0.55 7.62
CA LEU A 164 8.59 0.14 6.35
C LEU A 164 9.21 1.55 6.38
N ASN A 165 8.93 2.33 7.42
CA ASN A 165 9.49 3.68 7.57
C ASN A 165 11.02 3.64 7.70
N TYR A 166 11.53 2.79 8.59
CA TYR A 166 12.98 2.67 8.81
C TYR A 166 13.72 2.20 7.55
N LYS A 167 13.16 1.24 6.83
CA LYS A 167 13.76 0.63 5.64
C LYS A 167 13.85 1.61 4.47
N ASN A 168 12.77 2.34 4.21
CA ASN A 168 12.61 3.11 2.98
C ASN A 168 12.93 4.60 3.11
N MET A 169 12.79 5.18 4.31
CA MET A 169 13.10 6.58 4.53
C MET A 169 14.56 6.76 4.89
N PRO A 170 15.36 7.57 4.14
CA PRO A 170 16.69 7.96 4.55
C PRO A 170 16.64 8.81 5.84
N LEU A 171 17.77 8.94 6.53
CA LEU A 171 17.82 9.60 7.84
C LEU A 171 17.20 11.02 7.81
N LEU A 172 17.52 11.81 6.80
CA LEU A 172 16.97 13.17 6.68
C LEU A 172 15.43 13.14 6.57
N GLN A 173 14.86 12.22 5.77
CA GLN A 173 13.40 12.08 5.64
C GLN A 173 12.77 11.61 6.96
N LEU A 174 13.42 10.70 7.70
CA LEU A 174 12.96 10.29 9.03
C LEU A 174 12.94 11.45 10.03
N ILE A 175 13.95 12.34 9.99
CA ILE A 175 14.01 13.53 10.83
C ILE A 175 12.91 14.52 10.46
N LEU A 176 12.73 14.82 9.16
CA LEU A 176 11.68 15.71 8.68
C LEU A 176 10.27 15.21 9.05
N ASN A 177 10.07 13.91 8.96
CA ASN A 177 8.77 13.27 9.22
C ASN A 177 8.62 12.78 10.67
N PHE A 178 9.55 13.05 11.56
CA PHE A 178 9.52 12.54 12.93
C PHE A 178 8.23 12.92 13.68
N ILE A 179 7.84 14.20 13.63
CA ILE A 179 6.64 14.68 14.31
C ILE A 179 5.36 14.11 13.70
N PRO A 180 5.14 14.16 12.36
CA PRO A 180 3.99 13.49 11.73
C PRO A 180 3.91 11.99 12.06
N LEU A 181 5.02 11.26 11.98
CA LEU A 181 5.07 9.83 12.30
C LEU A 181 4.69 9.56 13.76
N LEU A 182 5.26 10.33 14.71
CA LEU A 182 4.94 10.20 16.13
C LEU A 182 3.45 10.43 16.39
N LEU A 183 2.88 11.50 15.81
CA LEU A 183 1.45 11.79 15.89
C LEU A 183 0.61 10.65 15.28
N GLY A 184 1.04 10.11 14.14
CA GLY A 184 0.39 9.00 13.47
C GLY A 184 0.34 7.73 14.34
N TYR A 185 1.45 7.38 14.98
CA TYR A 185 1.50 6.26 15.92
C TYR A 185 0.63 6.51 17.15
N LEU A 186 0.65 7.71 17.71
CA LEU A 186 -0.17 8.08 18.86
C LEU A 186 -1.67 7.99 18.53
N VAL A 187 -2.11 8.56 17.43
CA VAL A 187 -3.52 8.52 17.00
C VAL A 187 -3.99 7.08 16.80
N LYS A 188 -3.20 6.24 16.12
CA LYS A 188 -3.52 4.81 15.97
C LYS A 188 -3.55 4.08 17.31
N TYR A 189 -2.61 4.36 18.21
CA TYR A 189 -2.61 3.76 19.54
C TYR A 189 -3.89 4.10 20.32
N LEU A 190 -4.28 5.37 20.34
CA LEU A 190 -5.52 5.80 21.01
C LEU A 190 -6.76 5.17 20.36
N PHE A 191 -6.79 5.09 19.03
CA PHE A 191 -7.86 4.40 18.32
C PHE A 191 -7.95 2.92 18.71
N PHE A 192 -6.81 2.20 18.70
CA PHE A 192 -6.79 0.79 19.07
C PHE A 192 -7.06 0.55 20.54
N CYS A 193 -6.69 1.46 21.45
CA CYS A 193 -7.14 1.43 22.84
C CYS A 193 -8.66 1.49 22.94
N LYS A 194 -9.30 2.40 22.17
CA LYS A 194 -10.76 2.55 22.19
C LYS A 194 -11.51 1.29 21.74
N ILE A 195 -10.94 0.51 20.82
CA ILE A 195 -11.57 -0.71 20.27
C ILE A 195 -11.00 -2.01 20.84
N GLY A 196 -10.23 -1.93 21.96
CA GLY A 196 -9.76 -3.10 22.71
C GLY A 196 -8.43 -3.73 22.24
N PHE A 197 -7.73 -3.15 21.24
CA PHE A 197 -6.48 -3.68 20.69
C PHE A 197 -5.24 -2.84 21.03
N GLY A 198 -5.30 -1.97 22.03
CA GLY A 198 -4.19 -1.07 22.40
C GLY A 198 -2.92 -1.82 22.81
N THR A 199 -3.04 -2.91 23.54
CA THR A 199 -1.92 -3.77 23.94
C THR A 199 -1.27 -4.44 22.74
N ASP A 200 -2.07 -4.94 21.79
CA ASP A 200 -1.57 -5.59 20.58
C ASP A 200 -0.80 -4.60 19.71
N TYR A 201 -1.35 -3.40 19.53
CA TYR A 201 -0.69 -2.33 18.78
C TYR A 201 0.64 -1.92 19.42
N LYS A 202 0.67 -1.69 20.75
CA LYS A 202 1.88 -1.37 21.51
C LYS A 202 2.94 -2.48 21.39
N ASN A 203 2.52 -3.74 21.47
CA ASN A 203 3.43 -4.88 21.33
C ASN A 203 4.00 -4.96 19.92
N GLY A 204 3.19 -4.71 18.88
CA GLY A 204 3.66 -4.63 17.50
C GLY A 204 4.72 -3.53 17.31
N ILE A 205 4.49 -2.32 17.84
CA ILE A 205 5.50 -1.24 17.79
C ILE A 205 6.80 -1.65 18.49
N LYS A 206 6.71 -2.25 19.69
CA LYS A 206 7.89 -2.75 20.42
C LYS A 206 8.65 -3.79 19.60
N GLU A 207 7.98 -4.78 19.02
CA GLU A 207 8.61 -5.77 18.14
C GLU A 207 9.26 -5.12 16.92
N GLY A 208 8.59 -4.12 16.32
CA GLY A 208 9.15 -3.34 15.23
C GLY A 208 10.46 -2.68 15.61
N ILE A 209 10.50 -1.98 16.73
CA ILE A 209 11.73 -1.30 17.21
C ILE A 209 12.84 -2.31 17.54
N HIS A 210 12.53 -3.40 18.26
CA HIS A 210 13.54 -4.43 18.57
C HIS A 210 14.06 -5.16 17.31
N GLY A 211 13.23 -5.26 16.29
CA GLY A 211 13.59 -5.92 15.03
C GLY A 211 14.37 -5.04 14.04
N LEU A 212 14.62 -3.76 14.32
CA LEU A 212 15.29 -2.84 13.40
C LEU A 212 16.69 -3.29 12.98
N SER A 213 17.42 -3.95 13.85
CA SER A 213 18.74 -4.50 13.52
C SER A 213 18.72 -5.58 12.43
N LYS A 214 17.57 -6.21 12.22
CA LYS A 214 17.34 -7.23 11.18
C LYS A 214 16.80 -6.63 9.88
N CYS A 215 16.32 -5.37 9.91
CA CYS A 215 15.79 -4.70 8.74
C CYS A 215 16.92 -4.25 7.81
N ARG A 216 16.90 -4.74 6.59
CA ARG A 216 17.83 -4.30 5.54
C ARG A 216 17.35 -2.98 4.95
N LYS A 217 18.00 -1.88 5.33
CA LYS A 217 17.71 -0.53 4.84
C LYS A 217 17.98 -0.39 3.35
N VAL A 218 17.13 0.34 2.63
CA VAL A 218 17.44 0.78 1.26
C VAL A 218 18.60 1.77 1.32
N PRO A 219 19.72 1.52 0.62
CA PRO A 219 20.85 2.44 0.65
C PRO A 219 20.46 3.79 0.04
N PHE A 220 20.78 4.88 0.76
CA PHE A 220 20.63 6.21 0.18
C PHE A 220 21.66 6.42 -0.92
N ARG A 221 21.21 6.89 -2.08
CA ARG A 221 22.06 7.28 -3.21
C ARG A 221 21.64 8.67 -3.70
N MET A 222 22.61 9.52 -4.01
CA MET A 222 22.35 10.87 -4.52
C MET A 222 21.53 10.88 -5.82
N GLU A 223 21.72 9.88 -6.67
CA GLU A 223 20.94 9.70 -7.90
C GLU A 223 19.44 9.55 -7.66
N HIS A 224 19.03 9.09 -6.46
CA HIS A 224 17.65 8.94 -6.05
C HIS A 224 17.07 10.17 -5.32
N LEU A 225 17.84 11.24 -5.12
CA LEU A 225 17.37 12.42 -4.38
C LEU A 225 16.08 13.00 -4.95
N GLY A 226 15.97 13.13 -6.28
CA GLY A 226 14.76 13.60 -6.93
C GLY A 226 13.54 12.70 -6.71
N SER A 227 13.76 11.39 -6.56
CA SER A 227 12.71 10.43 -6.21
C SER A 227 12.25 10.62 -4.76
N TYR A 228 13.16 10.77 -3.80
CA TYR A 228 12.80 11.05 -2.41
C TYR A 228 12.00 12.35 -2.25
N ILE A 229 12.37 13.40 -2.99
CA ILE A 229 11.62 14.67 -3.01
C ILE A 229 10.19 14.43 -3.55
N ARG A 230 10.04 13.72 -4.67
CA ARG A 230 8.71 13.39 -5.22
C ARG A 230 7.88 12.54 -4.27
N ILE A 231 8.50 11.58 -3.59
CA ILE A 231 7.84 10.76 -2.57
C ILE A 231 7.35 11.64 -1.43
N GLU A 232 8.17 12.57 -0.93
CA GLU A 232 7.78 13.48 0.15
C GLU A 232 6.55 14.31 -0.23
N PHE A 233 6.52 14.88 -1.44
CA PHE A 233 5.35 15.59 -1.95
C PHE A 233 4.11 14.67 -2.06
N ALA A 234 4.30 13.40 -2.44
CA ALA A 234 3.21 12.44 -2.48
C ALA A 234 2.66 12.16 -1.08
N LEU A 235 3.54 11.95 -0.08
CA LEU A 235 3.15 11.74 1.33
C LEU A 235 2.34 12.94 1.87
N ILE A 236 2.79 14.17 1.61
CA ILE A 236 2.10 15.41 1.97
C ILE A 236 0.70 15.43 1.33
N ARG A 237 0.63 15.28 0.01
CA ARG A 237 -0.62 15.29 -0.76
C ARG A 237 -1.61 14.25 -0.24
N HIS A 238 -1.14 13.03 0.00
CA HIS A 238 -1.99 11.93 0.49
C HIS A 238 -2.49 12.19 1.92
N THR A 239 -1.69 12.83 2.76
CA THR A 239 -2.10 13.20 4.12
C THR A 239 -3.25 14.19 4.10
N PHE A 240 -3.11 15.29 3.34
CA PHE A 240 -4.17 16.29 3.21
C PHE A 240 -5.40 15.74 2.48
N GLY A 241 -5.21 14.94 1.44
CA GLY A 241 -6.30 14.26 0.73
C GLY A 241 -7.10 13.34 1.65
N TYR A 242 -6.43 12.54 2.46
CA TYR A 242 -7.07 11.68 3.45
C TYR A 242 -7.85 12.48 4.51
N ALA A 243 -7.26 13.56 5.03
CA ALA A 243 -7.92 14.43 6.00
C ALA A 243 -9.17 15.10 5.41
N ALA A 244 -9.08 15.62 4.19
CA ALA A 244 -10.21 16.22 3.50
C ALA A 244 -11.35 15.20 3.24
N ASP A 245 -11.01 13.99 2.81
CA ASP A 245 -11.98 12.92 2.61
C ASP A 245 -12.65 12.49 3.93
N TRP A 246 -11.89 12.41 5.00
CA TRP A 246 -12.42 12.10 6.34
C TRP A 246 -13.39 13.19 6.84
N LEU A 247 -13.06 14.47 6.64
CA LEU A 247 -13.93 15.61 7.00
C LEU A 247 -15.23 15.57 6.18
N LYS A 248 -15.16 15.37 4.87
CA LYS A 248 -16.35 15.22 4.02
C LYS A 248 -17.26 14.11 4.52
N ARG A 249 -16.72 12.95 4.89
CA ARG A 249 -17.51 11.84 5.46
C ARG A 249 -18.24 12.23 6.74
N LYS A 250 -17.57 12.93 7.64
CA LYS A 250 -18.17 13.39 8.90
C LYS A 250 -19.29 14.42 8.69
N LEU A 251 -19.18 15.25 7.66
CA LEU A 251 -20.18 16.29 7.36
C LEU A 251 -21.41 15.73 6.64
N LEU A 252 -21.23 14.70 5.79
CA LEU A 252 -22.32 14.09 5.01
C LEU A 252 -23.13 13.05 5.81
N HIS A 253 -22.62 12.56 6.94
CA HIS A 253 -23.30 11.64 7.85
C HIS A 253 -23.87 12.30 9.11
N LYS A 254 -23.98 13.64 9.11
CA LYS A 254 -24.82 14.43 10.01
C LYS A 254 -26.10 14.86 9.31
#